data_f975de4ee4dbe7a2a0b0af855a720400
#
_entry.id   f975de4ee4dbe7a2a0b0af855a720400
#
_cell.length_a   1.000
_cell.length_b   1.000
_cell.length_c   1.000
_cell.angle_alpha   90.00
_cell.angle_beta   90.00
_cell.angle_gamma   90.00
#
_symmetry.space_group_name_H-M   'P 1'
#
loop_
_entity.id
_entity.type
_entity.pdbx_description
1 polymer ?
#
loop_
_entity_poly.entity_id
_entity_poly.type
_entity_poly.pdbx_seq_one_letter_code
_entity_poly.pdbx_strand_id
1 'polypeptide(L)'
;MARKAIATEVMTDDEREEGMVAPKREDERWKLLEAAITQIEKKHGKGAIMRLTEMPSRLQVDVIPTGAIELDLALGIGGIPRGRGTEIFGQEGSGKTTLAYHIIAEAQKLGGVAVYIDTEHALDPEYAKNVGIDLDRLLLSQPDTGEQALEIADTFVRSGAVDVIVIDSVAALVPKAELEGEMGEAHVGLQARLMSQALRKLVGSIQKSRTAAIFINQVRQKIGITYGNPETTPGGLALKFYATVRLRLSKGEPIKVSNETVGHRVEIKVVKNKLAPPFKDATVDIYFGKGISWATSLLEAAVKYGVIQKSGNWFIYGDERLGQGRENAKAFLEAHPEMAAEIDRAIREKAGLPLPMRESK
;
A
#
# COMPACT_ATOMS: atom_id res chain seq x y z
N MET A 1 -76.76 26.75 -21.17
CA MET A 1 -75.43 27.05 -20.59
C MET A 1 -74.44 26.05 -21.18
N ALA A 2 -73.49 26.51 -21.99
CA ALA A 2 -72.67 25.73 -22.88
C ALA A 2 -71.52 25.02 -22.16
N ARG A 3 -71.42 23.73 -22.36
CA ARG A 3 -70.22 22.94 -22.05
C ARG A 3 -69.20 23.11 -23.18
N LYS A 4 -68.02 23.72 -22.88
CA LYS A 4 -66.86 23.80 -23.78
C LYS A 4 -66.21 22.43 -23.79
N ALA A 5 -66.19 21.76 -24.96
CA ALA A 5 -65.37 20.57 -25.21
C ALA A 5 -63.91 20.99 -25.41
N ILE A 6 -63.00 20.37 -24.67
CA ILE A 6 -61.57 20.47 -24.86
C ILE A 6 -61.20 19.41 -25.92
N ALA A 7 -60.78 19.87 -27.09
CA ALA A 7 -60.24 19.01 -28.14
C ALA A 7 -58.86 18.51 -27.70
N THR A 8 -58.72 17.21 -27.54
CA THR A 8 -57.46 16.53 -27.37
C THR A 8 -56.87 16.32 -28.78
N GLU A 9 -55.86 17.12 -29.11
CA GLU A 9 -55.05 16.85 -30.33
C GLU A 9 -54.32 15.52 -30.14
N VAL A 10 -54.71 14.54 -30.97
CA VAL A 10 -54.00 13.27 -31.09
C VAL A 10 -52.84 13.55 -32.04
N MET A 11 -51.64 13.61 -31.47
CA MET A 11 -50.39 13.62 -32.24
C MET A 11 -50.32 12.31 -33.07
N THR A 12 -50.11 12.44 -34.35
CA THR A 12 -50.00 11.37 -35.31
C THR A 12 -48.68 10.64 -35.10
N ASP A 13 -48.66 9.33 -35.34
CA ASP A 13 -47.50 8.44 -35.16
C ASP A 13 -46.24 8.81 -35.97
N ASP A 14 -46.34 9.73 -36.92
CA ASP A 14 -45.23 10.20 -37.76
C ASP A 14 -44.27 11.21 -37.03
N GLU A 15 -44.69 11.81 -35.95
CA GLU A 15 -43.81 12.75 -35.19
C GLU A 15 -42.95 12.08 -34.11
N ARG A 16 -42.99 10.76 -33.97
CA ARG A 16 -42.19 9.99 -32.99
C ARG A 16 -40.92 9.37 -33.54
N GLU A 17 -40.64 9.49 -34.85
CA GLU A 17 -39.50 8.84 -35.50
C GLU A 17 -38.24 9.73 -35.66
N GLU A 18 -38.26 11.00 -35.28
CA GLU A 18 -37.07 11.85 -35.37
C GLU A 18 -36.18 11.86 -34.11
N GLY A 19 -35.80 10.70 -33.60
CA GLY A 19 -34.91 10.61 -32.43
C GLY A 19 -34.11 9.36 -32.26
N MET A 20 -34.44 8.30 -32.93
CA MET A 20 -33.66 7.06 -32.90
C MET A 20 -32.68 6.99 -34.07
N VAL A 21 -31.45 7.50 -33.85
CA VAL A 21 -30.33 7.25 -34.77
C VAL A 21 -30.15 5.73 -34.85
N ALA A 22 -30.51 5.15 -36.01
CA ALA A 22 -30.30 3.72 -36.27
C ALA A 22 -28.85 3.35 -35.94
N PRO A 23 -28.59 2.15 -35.36
CA PRO A 23 -27.22 1.76 -35.04
C PRO A 23 -26.44 1.69 -36.36
N LYS A 24 -25.46 2.65 -36.50
CA LYS A 24 -24.54 2.68 -37.63
C LYS A 24 -23.87 1.31 -37.73
N ARG A 25 -23.66 0.82 -38.97
CA ARG A 25 -22.95 -0.45 -39.20
C ARG A 25 -21.65 -0.45 -38.41
N GLU A 26 -21.25 -1.57 -37.89
CA GLU A 26 -20.11 -1.73 -37.00
C GLU A 26 -18.84 -1.07 -37.57
N ASP A 27 -18.60 -1.20 -38.86
CA ASP A 27 -17.48 -0.59 -39.61
C ASP A 27 -17.51 0.97 -39.59
N GLU A 28 -18.68 1.58 -39.63
CA GLU A 28 -18.83 3.03 -39.60
C GLU A 28 -18.57 3.57 -38.17
N ARG A 29 -18.99 2.83 -37.17
CA ARG A 29 -18.71 3.17 -35.77
C ARG A 29 -17.23 3.10 -35.48
N TRP A 30 -16.54 2.09 -35.95
CA TRP A 30 -15.08 1.96 -35.77
C TRP A 30 -14.31 3.06 -36.50
N LYS A 31 -14.67 3.45 -37.70
CA LYS A 31 -14.04 4.59 -38.42
C LYS A 31 -14.20 5.91 -37.64
N LEU A 32 -15.38 6.17 -37.06
CA LEU A 32 -15.61 7.35 -36.24
C LEU A 32 -14.80 7.32 -34.96
N LEU A 33 -14.64 6.16 -34.32
CA LEU A 33 -13.81 6.00 -33.14
C LEU A 33 -12.32 6.21 -33.45
N GLU A 34 -11.81 5.69 -34.56
CA GLU A 34 -10.42 5.90 -34.99
C GLU A 34 -10.15 7.38 -35.29
N ALA A 35 -11.08 8.09 -35.91
CA ALA A 35 -10.98 9.53 -36.12
C ALA A 35 -10.94 10.30 -34.79
N ALA A 36 -11.79 9.93 -33.83
CA ALA A 36 -11.80 10.52 -32.49
C ALA A 36 -10.50 10.22 -31.72
N ILE A 37 -9.98 9.01 -31.78
CA ILE A 37 -8.68 8.62 -31.18
C ILE A 37 -7.57 9.48 -31.77
N THR A 38 -7.50 9.60 -33.09
CA THR A 38 -6.50 10.43 -33.79
C THR A 38 -6.58 11.89 -33.36
N GLN A 39 -7.78 12.43 -33.18
CA GLN A 39 -7.99 13.80 -32.71
C GLN A 39 -7.54 13.98 -31.26
N ILE A 40 -7.81 13.01 -30.40
CA ILE A 40 -7.38 13.02 -28.99
C ILE A 40 -5.84 12.97 -28.91
N GLU A 41 -5.21 12.10 -29.69
CA GLU A 41 -3.75 11.97 -29.73
C GLU A 41 -3.05 13.22 -30.26
N LYS A 42 -3.64 13.89 -31.26
CA LYS A 42 -3.13 15.19 -31.76
C LYS A 42 -3.21 16.29 -30.68
N LYS A 43 -4.27 16.28 -29.86
CA LYS A 43 -4.52 17.31 -28.85
C LYS A 43 -3.77 17.06 -27.54
N HIS A 44 -3.64 15.81 -27.14
CA HIS A 44 -3.16 15.41 -25.80
C HIS A 44 -1.87 14.58 -25.83
N GLY A 45 -1.35 14.25 -27.02
CA GLY A 45 -0.15 13.46 -27.22
C GLY A 45 -0.44 11.96 -27.43
N LYS A 46 0.52 11.26 -28.06
CA LYS A 46 0.44 9.81 -28.26
C LYS A 46 0.34 9.08 -26.92
N GLY A 47 -0.57 8.11 -26.81
CA GLY A 47 -0.82 7.35 -25.60
C GLY A 47 -1.81 8.01 -24.62
N ALA A 48 -2.44 9.16 -25.01
CA ALA A 48 -3.54 9.75 -24.24
C ALA A 48 -4.76 8.82 -24.18
N ILE A 49 -4.92 7.98 -25.21
CA ILE A 49 -5.89 6.89 -25.27
C ILE A 49 -5.21 5.64 -25.86
N MET A 50 -5.52 4.46 -25.32
CA MET A 50 -4.99 3.20 -25.82
C MET A 50 -5.99 2.08 -25.56
N ARG A 51 -5.94 1.02 -26.38
CA ARG A 51 -6.69 -0.18 -26.11
C ARG A 51 -6.05 -0.93 -24.94
N LEU A 52 -6.85 -1.53 -24.09
CA LEU A 52 -6.35 -2.28 -22.93
C LEU A 52 -5.41 -3.44 -23.36
N THR A 53 -5.65 -4.03 -24.52
CA THR A 53 -4.82 -5.08 -25.13
C THR A 53 -3.47 -4.58 -25.62
N GLU A 54 -3.34 -3.29 -25.90
CA GLU A 54 -2.10 -2.63 -26.33
C GLU A 54 -1.28 -2.09 -25.16
N MET A 55 -1.85 -2.15 -23.93
CA MET A 55 -1.06 -1.90 -22.73
C MET A 55 0.03 -2.97 -22.66
N PRO A 56 1.33 -2.57 -22.74
CA PRO A 56 2.39 -3.51 -22.38
C PRO A 56 2.04 -4.05 -21.00
N SER A 57 2.54 -5.20 -20.63
CA SER A 57 2.27 -5.94 -19.37
C SER A 57 2.37 -5.10 -18.07
N ARG A 58 2.04 -3.82 -18.13
CA ARG A 58 1.87 -2.85 -17.04
C ARG A 58 0.82 -3.26 -16.01
N LEU A 59 0.15 -4.38 -16.21
CA LEU A 59 -0.62 -5.06 -15.16
C LEU A 59 0.30 -5.69 -14.10
N GLN A 60 1.58 -5.96 -14.41
CA GLN A 60 2.59 -6.25 -13.39
C GLN A 60 3.05 -4.93 -12.79
N VAL A 61 2.43 -4.55 -11.70
CA VAL A 61 2.90 -3.43 -10.88
C VAL A 61 4.18 -3.89 -10.20
N ASP A 62 5.29 -3.18 -10.44
CA ASP A 62 6.51 -3.46 -9.69
C ASP A 62 6.27 -3.19 -8.21
N VAL A 63 6.90 -3.99 -7.38
CA VAL A 63 6.69 -3.98 -5.94
C VAL A 63 8.01 -3.90 -5.19
N ILE A 64 7.93 -3.43 -3.95
CA ILE A 64 8.98 -3.53 -2.94
C ILE A 64 8.50 -4.61 -1.97
N PRO A 65 9.25 -5.71 -1.75
CA PRO A 65 8.91 -6.72 -0.74
C PRO A 65 8.75 -6.09 0.64
N THR A 66 7.94 -6.69 1.49
CA THR A 66 7.70 -6.14 2.83
C THR A 66 8.69 -6.63 3.89
N GLY A 67 9.58 -7.57 3.52
CA GLY A 67 10.44 -8.29 4.47
C GLY A 67 9.72 -9.44 5.18
N ALA A 68 8.42 -9.63 4.93
CA ALA A 68 7.61 -10.72 5.46
C ALA A 68 6.83 -11.37 4.32
N ILE A 69 7.21 -12.58 3.91
CA ILE A 69 6.59 -13.25 2.75
C ILE A 69 5.10 -13.52 2.96
N GLU A 70 4.64 -13.75 4.18
CA GLU A 70 3.20 -13.91 4.46
C GLU A 70 2.40 -12.66 4.11
N LEU A 71 2.96 -11.46 4.35
CA LEU A 71 2.31 -10.22 3.95
C LEU A 71 2.38 -10.01 2.42
N ASP A 72 3.50 -10.35 1.80
CA ASP A 72 3.64 -10.30 0.34
C ASP A 72 2.60 -11.20 -0.36
N LEU A 73 2.35 -12.38 0.21
CA LEU A 73 1.32 -13.33 -0.24
C LEU A 73 -0.11 -12.80 0.00
N ALA A 74 -0.35 -12.17 1.16
CA ALA A 74 -1.64 -11.57 1.46
C ALA A 74 -1.97 -10.38 0.55
N LEU A 75 -0.95 -9.60 0.17
CA LEU A 75 -1.06 -8.52 -0.81
C LEU A 75 -1.39 -9.05 -2.22
N GLY A 76 -1.02 -10.30 -2.54
CA GLY A 76 -1.33 -10.95 -3.81
C GLY A 76 -0.59 -10.41 -5.03
N ILE A 77 0.33 -9.44 -4.81
CA ILE A 77 1.19 -8.83 -5.83
C ILE A 77 2.67 -8.95 -5.47
N GLY A 78 2.99 -9.50 -4.28
CA GLY A 78 4.36 -9.78 -3.86
C GLY A 78 5.05 -8.67 -3.08
N GLY A 79 4.35 -7.60 -2.68
CA GLY A 79 4.92 -6.50 -1.90
C GLY A 79 4.10 -5.21 -1.98
N ILE A 80 4.73 -4.09 -1.59
CA ILE A 80 4.16 -2.74 -1.66
C ILE A 80 4.26 -2.21 -3.10
N PRO A 81 3.16 -1.75 -3.71
CA PRO A 81 3.16 -1.34 -5.11
C PRO A 81 3.92 -0.03 -5.34
N ARG A 82 4.83 -0.02 -6.31
CA ARG A 82 5.48 1.18 -6.80
C ARG A 82 4.49 2.06 -7.59
N GLY A 83 4.67 3.36 -7.53
CA GLY A 83 3.77 4.32 -8.19
C GLY A 83 2.38 4.40 -7.57
N ARG A 84 2.23 3.99 -6.31
CA ARG A 84 0.95 3.96 -5.59
C ARG A 84 1.11 4.41 -4.15
N GLY A 85 -0.01 4.90 -3.56
CA GLY A 85 -0.10 5.18 -2.14
C GLY A 85 -0.57 3.95 -1.35
N THR A 86 0.13 3.65 -0.25
CA THR A 86 -0.23 2.62 0.73
C THR A 86 -0.42 3.29 2.09
N GLU A 87 -1.55 3.05 2.75
CA GLU A 87 -1.79 3.46 4.13
C GLU A 87 -1.55 2.27 5.07
N ILE A 88 -0.69 2.46 6.06
CA ILE A 88 -0.44 1.52 7.16
C ILE A 88 -1.01 2.14 8.43
N PHE A 89 -2.03 1.53 9.04
CA PHE A 89 -2.69 2.12 10.19
C PHE A 89 -3.01 1.08 11.27
N GLY A 90 -3.11 1.55 12.50
CA GLY A 90 -3.37 0.70 13.67
C GLY A 90 -3.15 1.46 14.97
N GLN A 91 -3.40 0.78 16.08
CA GLN A 91 -3.16 1.32 17.41
C GLN A 91 -1.67 1.59 17.63
N GLU A 92 -1.34 2.35 18.67
CA GLU A 92 0.03 2.55 19.11
C GLU A 92 0.67 1.20 19.49
N GLY A 93 1.97 1.06 19.19
CA GLY A 93 2.70 -0.18 19.46
C GLY A 93 2.29 -1.40 18.60
N SER A 94 1.51 -1.21 17.53
CA SER A 94 1.11 -2.30 16.62
C SER A 94 2.13 -2.64 15.53
N GLY A 95 3.32 -2.01 15.53
CA GLY A 95 4.41 -2.32 14.60
C GLY A 95 4.35 -1.60 13.24
N LYS A 96 3.60 -0.48 13.13
CA LYS A 96 3.48 0.30 11.89
C LYS A 96 4.82 0.81 11.38
N THR A 97 5.55 1.52 12.24
CA THR A 97 6.90 2.05 11.96
C THR A 97 7.89 0.92 11.66
N THR A 98 7.82 -0.17 12.42
CA THR A 98 8.64 -1.37 12.19
C THR A 98 8.42 -1.93 10.78
N LEU A 99 7.17 -2.09 10.34
CA LEU A 99 6.86 -2.56 8.99
C LEU A 99 7.38 -1.59 7.93
N ALA A 100 7.25 -0.28 8.14
CA ALA A 100 7.80 0.72 7.21
C ALA A 100 9.33 0.64 7.12
N TYR A 101 10.02 0.41 8.24
CA TYR A 101 11.48 0.21 8.24
C TYR A 101 11.90 -1.02 7.45
N HIS A 102 11.19 -2.15 7.58
CA HIS A 102 11.46 -3.32 6.76
C HIS A 102 11.27 -3.04 5.27
N ILE A 103 10.22 -2.31 4.87
CA ILE A 103 9.99 -1.95 3.48
C ILE A 103 11.10 -1.04 2.95
N ILE A 104 11.60 -0.09 3.76
CA ILE A 104 12.76 0.75 3.43
C ILE A 104 14.00 -0.12 3.24
N ALA A 105 14.28 -1.03 4.18
CA ALA A 105 15.44 -1.92 4.09
C ALA A 105 15.38 -2.80 2.83
N GLU A 106 14.20 -3.32 2.48
CA GLU A 106 14.02 -4.10 1.24
C GLU A 106 14.19 -3.23 -0.01
N ALA A 107 13.71 -1.97 -0.02
CA ALA A 107 13.95 -1.05 -1.12
C ALA A 107 15.46 -0.77 -1.32
N GLN A 108 16.20 -0.57 -0.23
CA GLN A 108 17.65 -0.34 -0.26
C GLN A 108 18.42 -1.59 -0.73
N LYS A 109 17.99 -2.80 -0.34
CA LYS A 109 18.58 -4.07 -0.85
C LYS A 109 18.42 -4.23 -2.37
N LEU A 110 17.34 -3.67 -2.93
CA LEU A 110 17.11 -3.62 -4.38
C LEU A 110 17.90 -2.49 -5.09
N GLY A 111 18.68 -1.71 -4.35
CA GLY A 111 19.46 -0.57 -4.88
C GLY A 111 18.72 0.77 -4.82
N GLY A 112 17.48 0.78 -4.31
CA GLY A 112 16.61 1.96 -4.29
C GLY A 112 17.00 3.02 -3.27
N VAL A 113 16.47 4.24 -3.47
CA VAL A 113 16.60 5.41 -2.60
C VAL A 113 15.35 5.55 -1.74
N ALA A 114 15.55 5.74 -0.43
CA ALA A 114 14.50 5.90 0.54
C ALA A 114 14.51 7.28 1.20
N VAL A 115 13.32 7.86 1.37
CA VAL A 115 13.09 9.09 2.13
C VAL A 115 12.14 8.80 3.29
N TYR A 116 12.49 9.27 4.47
CA TYR A 116 11.68 9.17 5.67
C TYR A 116 11.34 10.57 6.19
N ILE A 117 10.05 10.90 6.20
CA ILE A 117 9.54 12.17 6.75
C ILE A 117 8.97 11.85 8.12
N ASP A 118 9.74 12.21 9.14
CA ASP A 118 9.45 11.97 10.56
C ASP A 118 8.76 13.19 11.16
N THR A 119 7.45 13.18 11.19
CA THR A 119 6.63 14.24 11.77
C THR A 119 6.35 14.05 13.27
N GLU A 120 6.70 12.87 13.81
CA GLU A 120 6.62 12.60 15.25
C GLU A 120 7.95 12.83 15.98
N HIS A 121 9.05 13.08 15.24
CA HIS A 121 10.42 13.24 15.78
C HIS A 121 10.86 12.04 16.64
N ALA A 122 10.47 10.85 16.23
CA ALA A 122 10.60 9.63 17.02
C ALA A 122 11.48 8.54 16.36
N LEU A 123 12.21 8.88 15.28
CA LEU A 123 13.10 7.94 14.61
C LEU A 123 14.21 7.50 15.57
N ASP A 124 14.32 6.20 15.78
CA ASP A 124 15.41 5.55 16.50
C ASP A 124 16.43 4.98 15.49
N PRO A 125 17.63 5.60 15.37
CA PRO A 125 18.64 5.15 14.40
C PRO A 125 19.20 3.77 14.71
N GLU A 126 19.33 3.40 15.99
CA GLU A 126 19.83 2.10 16.38
C GLU A 126 18.83 1.00 16.00
N TYR A 127 17.57 1.22 16.29
CA TYR A 127 16.52 0.30 15.89
C TYR A 127 16.39 0.19 14.35
N ALA A 128 16.45 1.31 13.64
CA ALA A 128 16.42 1.34 12.18
C ALA A 128 17.57 0.51 11.58
N LYS A 129 18.79 0.66 12.12
CA LYS A 129 19.96 -0.13 11.73
C LYS A 129 19.76 -1.63 12.02
N ASN A 130 19.23 -1.98 13.19
CA ASN A 130 18.99 -3.37 13.57
C ASN A 130 17.94 -4.06 12.68
N VAL A 131 16.97 -3.30 12.16
CA VAL A 131 15.99 -3.78 11.17
C VAL A 131 16.64 -3.99 9.78
N GLY A 132 17.79 -3.39 9.53
CA GLY A 132 18.57 -3.56 8.30
C GLY A 132 18.58 -2.34 7.38
N ILE A 133 18.18 -1.17 7.87
CA ILE A 133 18.29 0.08 7.12
C ILE A 133 19.75 0.53 7.06
N ASP A 134 20.23 0.83 5.86
CA ASP A 134 21.47 1.56 5.63
C ASP A 134 21.23 3.05 5.92
N LEU A 135 21.72 3.52 7.07
CA LEU A 135 21.51 4.88 7.53
C LEU A 135 22.20 5.93 6.66
N ASP A 136 23.33 5.58 6.03
CA ASP A 136 24.08 6.49 5.16
C ASP A 136 23.31 6.76 3.85
N ARG A 137 22.38 5.88 3.50
CA ARG A 137 21.54 5.96 2.30
C ARG A 137 20.07 6.33 2.60
N LEU A 138 19.74 6.63 3.87
CA LEU A 138 18.40 7.09 4.25
C LEU A 138 18.36 8.61 4.30
N LEU A 139 17.49 9.22 3.52
CA LEU A 139 17.22 10.66 3.61
C LEU A 139 16.14 10.90 4.67
N LEU A 140 16.50 11.62 5.73
CA LEU A 140 15.61 11.98 6.83
C LEU A 140 15.21 13.45 6.73
N SER A 141 13.91 13.72 6.93
CA SER A 141 13.37 15.07 7.09
C SER A 141 12.46 15.11 8.30
N GLN A 142 12.60 16.16 9.13
CA GLN A 142 11.78 16.41 10.30
C GLN A 142 11.13 17.80 10.20
N PRO A 143 10.03 17.92 9.46
CA PRO A 143 9.34 19.19 9.22
C PRO A 143 8.52 19.64 10.42
N ASP A 144 8.41 20.96 10.61
CA ASP A 144 7.64 21.56 11.70
C ASP A 144 6.13 21.62 11.40
N THR A 145 5.72 21.65 10.11
CA THR A 145 4.32 21.79 9.68
C THR A 145 3.91 20.73 8.69
N GLY A 146 2.61 20.44 8.64
CA GLY A 146 2.05 19.49 7.67
C GLY A 146 2.23 19.95 6.23
N GLU A 147 2.15 21.27 5.97
CA GLU A 147 2.41 21.85 4.64
C GLU A 147 3.85 21.58 4.21
N GLN A 148 4.83 21.84 5.08
CA GLN A 148 6.24 21.60 4.81
C GLN A 148 6.51 20.11 4.54
N ALA A 149 5.96 19.21 5.36
CA ALA A 149 6.09 17.77 5.16
C ALA A 149 5.61 17.33 3.77
N LEU A 150 4.44 17.82 3.36
CA LEU A 150 3.82 17.44 2.09
C LEU A 150 4.48 18.09 0.88
N GLU A 151 5.05 19.31 1.02
CA GLU A 151 5.86 19.96 -0.02
C GLU A 151 7.20 19.25 -0.23
N ILE A 152 7.86 18.82 0.85
CA ILE A 152 9.07 18.01 0.78
C ILE A 152 8.77 16.70 0.07
N ALA A 153 7.66 16.03 0.44
CA ALA A 153 7.22 14.80 -0.21
C ALA A 153 6.96 15.02 -1.73
N ASP A 154 6.25 16.09 -2.11
CA ASP A 154 5.98 16.40 -3.51
C ASP A 154 7.27 16.64 -4.30
N THR A 155 8.23 17.35 -3.71
CA THR A 155 9.52 17.64 -4.32
C THR A 155 10.31 16.37 -4.61
N PHE A 156 10.45 15.48 -3.63
CA PHE A 156 11.15 14.21 -3.80
C PHE A 156 10.45 13.28 -4.80
N VAL A 157 9.13 13.16 -4.71
CA VAL A 157 8.36 12.33 -5.66
C VAL A 157 8.49 12.86 -7.09
N ARG A 158 8.44 14.17 -7.29
CA ARG A 158 8.56 14.79 -8.63
C ARG A 158 9.95 14.69 -9.21
N SER A 159 10.99 14.55 -8.40
CA SER A 159 12.36 14.33 -8.88
C SER A 159 12.50 13.02 -9.66
N GLY A 160 11.65 12.02 -9.38
CA GLY A 160 11.73 10.68 -9.97
C GLY A 160 12.94 9.86 -9.49
N ALA A 161 13.68 10.34 -8.49
CA ALA A 161 14.89 9.70 -7.97
C ALA A 161 14.66 8.86 -6.70
N VAL A 162 13.42 8.82 -6.20
CA VAL A 162 13.07 8.17 -4.94
C VAL A 162 12.19 6.96 -5.19
N ASP A 163 12.60 5.81 -4.65
CA ASP A 163 11.89 4.53 -4.79
C ASP A 163 10.79 4.37 -3.75
N VAL A 164 11.06 4.80 -2.52
CA VAL A 164 10.10 4.75 -1.42
C VAL A 164 10.17 6.01 -0.58
N ILE A 165 9.00 6.56 -0.27
CA ILE A 165 8.84 7.68 0.66
C ILE A 165 7.87 7.28 1.75
N VAL A 166 8.25 7.51 3.01
CA VAL A 166 7.43 7.25 4.19
C VAL A 166 7.11 8.55 4.88
N ILE A 167 5.85 8.76 5.26
CA ILE A 167 5.39 9.85 6.12
C ILE A 167 4.89 9.22 7.42
N ASP A 168 5.62 9.45 8.51
CA ASP A 168 5.30 8.92 9.84
C ASP A 168 5.15 10.08 10.85
N SER A 169 3.95 10.49 11.21
CA SER A 169 2.67 9.94 10.78
C SER A 169 1.71 11.03 10.25
N VAL A 170 0.70 10.63 9.50
CA VAL A 170 -0.38 11.54 9.06
C VAL A 170 -1.08 12.20 10.25
N ALA A 171 -1.15 11.50 11.39
CA ALA A 171 -1.77 12.02 12.61
C ALA A 171 -1.04 13.26 13.16
N ALA A 172 0.26 13.36 12.94
CA ALA A 172 1.12 14.46 13.40
C ALA A 172 1.30 15.59 12.36
N LEU A 173 0.65 15.51 11.19
CA LEU A 173 0.65 16.59 10.21
C LEU A 173 -0.22 17.75 10.69
N VAL A 174 0.35 18.64 11.50
CA VAL A 174 -0.35 19.81 12.01
C VAL A 174 -0.29 20.93 10.97
N PRO A 175 -1.45 21.49 10.54
CA PRO A 175 -1.49 22.64 9.65
C PRO A 175 -0.81 23.86 10.28
N LYS A 176 -0.08 24.65 9.46
CA LYS A 176 0.60 25.86 9.92
C LYS A 176 -0.32 26.82 10.66
N ALA A 177 -1.54 27.01 10.14
CA ALA A 177 -2.54 27.88 10.78
C ALA A 177 -2.99 27.41 12.18
N GLU A 178 -2.90 26.09 12.44
CA GLU A 178 -3.19 25.52 13.76
C GLU A 178 -2.02 25.76 14.75
N LEU A 179 -0.78 25.73 14.26
CA LEU A 179 0.41 26.02 15.07
C LEU A 179 0.55 27.52 15.42
N GLU A 180 0.11 28.40 14.52
CA GLU A 180 0.16 29.85 14.71
C GLU A 180 -1.06 30.41 15.45
N GLY A 181 -2.13 29.61 15.64
CA GLY A 181 -3.35 29.96 16.35
C GLY A 181 -3.17 29.97 17.86
N GLU A 182 -4.13 30.57 18.58
CA GLU A 182 -4.13 30.58 20.05
C GLU A 182 -4.53 29.21 20.62
N MET A 183 -4.01 28.87 21.80
CA MET A 183 -4.40 27.66 22.51
C MET A 183 -5.90 27.67 22.83
N GLY A 184 -6.65 26.67 22.32
CA GLY A 184 -8.09 26.54 22.48
C GLY A 184 -8.91 27.02 21.29
N GLU A 185 -8.27 27.57 20.26
CA GLU A 185 -8.95 27.90 19.01
C GLU A 185 -9.36 26.64 18.26
N ALA A 186 -10.60 26.60 17.76
CA ALA A 186 -11.13 25.43 17.07
C ALA A 186 -10.74 25.44 15.59
N HIS A 187 -9.77 24.61 15.19
CA HIS A 187 -9.33 24.47 13.80
C HIS A 187 -9.94 23.24 13.10
N VAL A 188 -11.26 23.11 13.17
CA VAL A 188 -11.98 21.94 12.67
C VAL A 188 -11.75 21.73 11.17
N GLY A 189 -11.19 20.57 10.83
CA GLY A 189 -11.08 20.08 9.46
C GLY A 189 -9.93 20.65 8.64
N LEU A 190 -9.04 21.47 9.20
CA LEU A 190 -7.85 22.01 8.47
C LEU A 190 -6.94 20.88 7.99
N GLN A 191 -6.60 19.91 8.84
CA GLN A 191 -5.80 18.75 8.47
C GLN A 191 -6.44 17.95 7.32
N ALA A 192 -7.76 17.73 7.35
CA ALA A 192 -8.46 17.01 6.30
C ALA A 192 -8.45 17.77 4.95
N ARG A 193 -8.52 19.11 4.99
CA ARG A 193 -8.40 19.96 3.79
C ARG A 193 -6.99 19.90 3.23
N LEU A 194 -5.97 20.05 4.07
CA LEU A 194 -4.56 19.93 3.71
C LEU A 194 -4.28 18.59 3.04
N MET A 195 -4.66 17.48 3.66
CA MET A 195 -4.51 16.14 3.08
C MET A 195 -5.26 15.97 1.75
N SER A 196 -6.47 16.48 1.64
CA SER A 196 -7.25 16.41 0.40
C SER A 196 -6.59 17.18 -0.74
N GLN A 197 -6.00 18.35 -0.47
CA GLN A 197 -5.30 19.17 -1.44
C GLN A 197 -3.98 18.52 -1.86
N ALA A 198 -3.17 18.06 -0.91
CA ALA A 198 -1.89 17.44 -1.15
C ALA A 198 -2.02 16.14 -1.94
N LEU A 199 -2.93 15.24 -1.54
CA LEU A 199 -3.12 13.96 -2.22
C LEU A 199 -3.58 14.12 -3.66
N ARG A 200 -4.39 15.13 -3.98
CA ARG A 200 -4.75 15.44 -5.38
C ARG A 200 -3.55 15.77 -6.25
N LYS A 201 -2.53 16.45 -5.70
CA LYS A 201 -1.28 16.75 -6.41
C LYS A 201 -0.35 15.54 -6.46
N LEU A 202 -0.15 14.90 -5.30
CA LEU A 202 0.82 13.82 -5.14
C LEU A 202 0.49 12.57 -5.97
N VAL A 203 -0.79 12.18 -6.08
CA VAL A 203 -1.17 10.91 -6.73
C VAL A 203 -0.69 10.83 -8.18
N GLY A 204 -0.81 11.93 -8.94
CA GLY A 204 -0.32 11.97 -10.32
C GLY A 204 1.21 11.90 -10.42
N SER A 205 1.90 12.56 -9.49
CA SER A 205 3.37 12.55 -9.41
C SER A 205 3.90 11.18 -8.98
N ILE A 206 3.31 10.59 -7.95
CA ILE A 206 3.62 9.24 -7.44
C ILE A 206 3.52 8.20 -8.56
N GLN A 207 2.44 8.25 -9.35
CA GLN A 207 2.27 7.31 -10.45
C GLN A 207 3.33 7.45 -11.55
N LYS A 208 3.69 8.69 -11.89
CA LYS A 208 4.68 8.99 -12.94
C LYS A 208 6.11 8.65 -12.51
N SER A 209 6.47 8.96 -11.27
CA SER A 209 7.80 8.69 -10.70
C SER A 209 8.00 7.24 -10.31
N ARG A 210 6.92 6.42 -10.22
CA ARG A 210 6.93 5.04 -9.71
C ARG A 210 7.38 4.93 -8.25
N THR A 211 7.37 6.01 -7.50
CA THR A 211 7.68 6.01 -6.07
C THR A 211 6.60 5.25 -5.29
N ALA A 212 6.97 4.36 -4.39
CA ALA A 212 6.05 3.78 -3.41
C ALA A 212 5.86 4.79 -2.26
N ALA A 213 4.65 5.33 -2.11
CA ALA A 213 4.36 6.30 -1.05
C ALA A 213 3.63 5.62 0.11
N ILE A 214 4.23 5.62 1.29
CA ILE A 214 3.71 5.00 2.50
C ILE A 214 3.27 6.09 3.47
N PHE A 215 2.02 5.99 3.91
CA PHE A 215 1.42 6.89 4.89
C PHE A 215 1.12 6.09 6.15
N ILE A 216 1.85 6.34 7.22
CA ILE A 216 1.56 5.76 8.53
C ILE A 216 0.47 6.58 9.20
N ASN A 217 -0.50 5.91 9.82
CA ASN A 217 -1.61 6.58 10.46
C ASN A 217 -2.02 5.88 11.76
N GLN A 218 -2.60 6.65 12.66
CA GLN A 218 -3.13 6.15 13.92
C GLN A 218 -4.62 5.84 13.81
N VAL A 219 -5.13 4.99 14.67
CA VAL A 219 -6.56 4.75 14.82
C VAL A 219 -7.12 5.66 15.92
N ARG A 220 -8.27 6.27 15.65
CA ARG A 220 -9.08 7.02 16.61
C ARG A 220 -10.45 6.38 16.69
N GLN A 221 -11.10 6.47 17.81
CA GLN A 221 -12.49 6.02 17.97
C GLN A 221 -13.43 7.20 17.85
N LYS A 222 -14.46 7.06 17.04
CA LYS A 222 -15.56 8.03 16.96
C LYS A 222 -16.48 7.84 18.16
N ILE A 223 -16.68 8.91 18.91
CA ILE A 223 -17.61 8.95 20.05
C ILE A 223 -19.04 8.88 19.51
N GLY A 224 -19.92 8.09 20.15
CA GLY A 224 -21.35 8.06 19.85
C GLY A 224 -21.78 7.08 18.75
N ILE A 225 -20.89 6.24 18.23
CA ILE A 225 -21.25 5.16 17.30
C ILE A 225 -21.61 3.91 18.09
N THR A 226 -22.91 3.57 18.13
CA THR A 226 -23.43 2.38 18.81
C THR A 226 -23.46 1.14 17.89
N TYR A 227 -23.52 1.35 16.57
CA TYR A 227 -23.55 0.28 15.58
C TYR A 227 -22.49 0.50 14.50
N GLY A 228 -21.81 -0.58 14.06
CA GLY A 228 -20.76 -0.56 13.06
C GLY A 228 -19.37 -0.37 13.66
N ASN A 229 -18.36 -0.13 12.79
CA ASN A 229 -16.97 0.04 13.22
C ASN A 229 -16.72 1.50 13.64
N PRO A 230 -16.46 1.78 14.93
CA PRO A 230 -16.18 3.13 15.41
C PRO A 230 -14.80 3.64 15.00
N GLU A 231 -13.92 2.77 14.50
CA GLU A 231 -12.55 3.13 14.15
C GLU A 231 -12.50 4.12 12.96
N THR A 232 -11.73 5.16 13.12
CA THR A 232 -11.41 6.13 12.07
C THR A 232 -9.93 6.50 12.12
N THR A 233 -9.42 7.07 11.03
CA THR A 233 -8.04 7.56 10.97
C THR A 233 -8.04 9.07 10.79
N PRO A 234 -7.10 9.84 11.40
CA PRO A 234 -6.86 11.26 11.14
C PRO A 234 -6.63 11.58 9.67
N GLY A 235 -6.68 12.87 9.31
CA GLY A 235 -6.47 13.33 7.93
C GLY A 235 -7.69 13.22 7.03
N GLY A 236 -8.88 12.90 7.57
CA GLY A 236 -10.15 12.86 6.85
C GLY A 236 -10.33 11.61 5.96
N LEU A 237 -11.14 11.74 4.92
CA LEU A 237 -11.48 10.61 4.02
C LEU A 237 -10.55 10.51 2.81
N ALA A 238 -9.80 11.55 2.48
CA ALA A 238 -9.03 11.62 1.24
C ALA A 238 -8.05 10.45 1.10
N LEU A 239 -7.24 10.18 2.13
CA LEU A 239 -6.26 9.07 2.09
C LEU A 239 -6.95 7.71 1.90
N LYS A 240 -8.12 7.49 2.52
CA LYS A 240 -8.89 6.25 2.36
C LYS A 240 -9.32 6.01 0.91
N PHE A 241 -9.61 7.08 0.16
CA PHE A 241 -9.96 6.98 -1.26
C PHE A 241 -8.74 6.85 -2.16
N TYR A 242 -7.71 7.66 -1.93
CA TYR A 242 -6.51 7.72 -2.76
C TYR A 242 -5.59 6.52 -2.57
N ALA A 243 -5.44 5.98 -1.36
CA ALA A 243 -4.64 4.79 -1.12
C ALA A 243 -5.11 3.61 -1.99
N THR A 244 -4.17 2.97 -2.67
CA THR A 244 -4.38 1.76 -3.46
C THR A 244 -4.45 0.53 -2.56
N VAL A 245 -3.59 0.50 -1.54
CA VAL A 245 -3.52 -0.54 -0.51
C VAL A 245 -3.72 0.10 0.86
N ARG A 246 -4.46 -0.59 1.74
CA ARG A 246 -4.60 -0.19 3.15
C ARG A 246 -4.40 -1.40 4.03
N LEU A 247 -3.45 -1.30 4.96
CA LEU A 247 -3.07 -2.34 5.90
C LEU A 247 -3.45 -1.92 7.31
N ARG A 248 -4.29 -2.72 7.97
CA ARG A 248 -4.63 -2.54 9.38
C ARG A 248 -3.78 -3.48 10.22
N LEU A 249 -2.98 -2.91 11.12
CA LEU A 249 -2.15 -3.65 12.05
C LEU A 249 -2.83 -3.72 13.41
N SER A 250 -2.82 -4.91 14.01
CA SER A 250 -3.33 -5.16 15.35
C SER A 250 -2.30 -5.94 16.14
N LYS A 251 -2.02 -5.48 17.36
CA LYS A 251 -1.15 -6.19 18.29
C LYS A 251 -1.86 -7.46 18.78
N GLY A 252 -1.22 -8.61 18.58
CA GLY A 252 -1.68 -9.91 19.03
C GLY A 252 -0.98 -10.38 20.31
N GLU A 253 -0.81 -11.69 20.41
CA GLU A 253 -0.24 -12.34 21.60
C GLU A 253 1.24 -12.00 21.82
N PRO A 254 1.69 -11.91 23.08
CA PRO A 254 3.10 -11.74 23.41
C PRO A 254 3.91 -12.99 23.06
N ILE A 255 5.10 -12.77 22.50
CA ILE A 255 6.10 -13.82 22.30
C ILE A 255 6.96 -13.88 23.56
N LYS A 256 7.00 -15.05 24.19
CA LYS A 256 7.73 -15.25 25.44
C LYS A 256 8.86 -16.27 25.27
N VAL A 257 10.02 -15.96 25.84
CA VAL A 257 11.15 -16.87 26.00
C VAL A 257 11.50 -16.90 27.47
N SER A 258 11.50 -18.08 28.08
CA SER A 258 11.79 -18.26 29.51
C SER A 258 10.98 -17.32 30.43
N ASN A 259 9.69 -17.14 30.15
CA ASN A 259 8.75 -16.24 30.84
C ASN A 259 8.95 -14.72 30.58
N GLU A 260 9.97 -14.29 29.88
CA GLU A 260 10.14 -12.90 29.49
C GLU A 260 9.46 -12.62 28.15
N THR A 261 8.78 -11.48 28.04
CA THR A 261 8.19 -11.05 26.79
C THR A 261 9.27 -10.41 25.93
N VAL A 262 9.64 -11.08 24.84
CA VAL A 262 10.70 -10.64 23.89
C VAL A 262 10.16 -10.01 22.62
N GLY A 263 8.85 -10.03 22.44
CA GLY A 263 8.20 -9.50 21.26
C GLY A 263 6.69 -9.71 21.31
N HIS A 264 6.05 -9.48 20.19
CA HIS A 264 4.63 -9.78 20.04
C HIS A 264 4.29 -10.17 18.61
N ARG A 265 3.26 -10.97 18.48
CA ARG A 265 2.64 -11.28 17.20
C ARG A 265 1.82 -10.10 16.73
N VAL A 266 1.85 -9.81 15.44
CA VAL A 266 1.06 -8.76 14.82
C VAL A 266 0.19 -9.35 13.72
N GLU A 267 -1.09 -9.07 13.80
CA GLU A 267 -2.05 -9.41 12.75
C GLU A 267 -2.15 -8.22 11.79
N ILE A 268 -1.96 -8.48 10.50
CA ILE A 268 -2.01 -7.49 9.43
C ILE A 268 -3.15 -7.84 8.50
N LYS A 269 -4.16 -6.99 8.45
CA LYS A 269 -5.32 -7.16 7.58
C LYS A 269 -5.26 -6.25 6.37
N VAL A 270 -5.35 -6.81 5.18
CA VAL A 270 -5.45 -6.07 3.92
C VAL A 270 -6.89 -5.61 3.74
N VAL A 271 -7.23 -4.44 4.32
CA VAL A 271 -8.62 -3.93 4.32
C VAL A 271 -9.03 -3.27 3.00
N LYS A 272 -8.05 -2.93 2.16
CA LYS A 272 -8.27 -2.42 0.80
C LYS A 272 -7.10 -2.81 -0.09
N ASN A 273 -7.42 -3.28 -1.28
CA ASN A 273 -6.44 -3.53 -2.33
C ASN A 273 -7.13 -3.32 -3.69
N LYS A 274 -6.55 -2.45 -4.54
CA LYS A 274 -7.06 -2.20 -5.90
C LYS A 274 -6.33 -3.03 -6.96
N LEU A 275 -5.32 -3.83 -6.57
CA LEU A 275 -4.44 -4.57 -7.48
C LEU A 275 -4.61 -6.09 -7.37
N ALA A 276 -5.19 -6.56 -6.26
CA ALA A 276 -5.52 -7.96 -6.02
C ALA A 276 -6.74 -8.05 -5.08
N PRO A 277 -7.37 -9.23 -4.92
CA PRO A 277 -8.47 -9.40 -3.99
C PRO A 277 -8.09 -9.01 -2.55
N PRO A 278 -8.84 -8.08 -1.92
CA PRO A 278 -8.60 -7.64 -0.54
C PRO A 278 -9.08 -8.67 0.49
N PHE A 279 -8.99 -8.29 1.78
CA PHE A 279 -9.45 -9.03 2.96
C PHE A 279 -8.70 -10.32 3.25
N LYS A 280 -7.46 -10.42 2.77
CA LYS A 280 -6.52 -11.43 3.22
C LYS A 280 -5.79 -10.93 4.46
N ASP A 281 -5.44 -11.86 5.32
CA ASP A 281 -4.72 -11.60 6.56
C ASP A 281 -3.32 -12.21 6.50
N ALA A 282 -2.37 -11.56 7.14
CA ALA A 282 -1.03 -12.07 7.39
C ALA A 282 -0.71 -11.92 8.88
N THR A 283 0.13 -12.78 9.38
CA THR A 283 0.61 -12.74 10.76
C THR A 283 2.12 -12.67 10.75
N VAL A 284 2.69 -11.75 11.52
CA VAL A 284 4.15 -11.60 11.64
C VAL A 284 4.56 -11.54 13.09
N ASP A 285 5.71 -12.12 13.41
CA ASP A 285 6.31 -12.03 14.73
C ASP A 285 7.30 -10.87 14.74
N ILE A 286 7.08 -9.89 15.63
CA ILE A 286 7.99 -8.75 15.86
C ILE A 286 8.73 -8.95 17.16
N TYR A 287 10.06 -8.98 17.10
CA TYR A 287 10.95 -9.05 18.26
C TYR A 287 11.47 -7.67 18.62
N PHE A 288 11.49 -7.35 19.90
CA PHE A 288 12.00 -6.04 20.38
C PHE A 288 13.46 -5.84 19.98
N GLY A 289 13.77 -4.67 19.47
CA GLY A 289 15.11 -4.32 19.01
C GLY A 289 15.58 -5.01 17.72
N LYS A 290 14.80 -5.95 17.15
CA LYS A 290 15.18 -6.73 15.95
C LYS A 290 14.20 -6.61 14.78
N GLY A 291 12.96 -6.22 15.05
CA GLY A 291 11.91 -6.09 14.03
C GLY A 291 11.22 -7.41 13.69
N ILE A 292 10.71 -7.51 12.47
CA ILE A 292 9.97 -8.66 11.96
C ILE A 292 10.91 -9.84 11.73
N SER A 293 10.54 -11.02 12.22
CA SER A 293 11.27 -12.26 11.94
C SER A 293 10.91 -12.77 10.55
N TRP A 294 11.76 -12.46 9.57
CA TRP A 294 11.60 -12.94 8.21
C TRP A 294 11.66 -14.48 8.12
N ALA A 295 12.53 -15.12 8.92
CA ALA A 295 12.69 -16.56 8.92
C ALA A 295 11.45 -17.28 9.46
N THR A 296 10.77 -16.70 10.44
CA THR A 296 9.48 -17.22 10.93
C THR A 296 8.41 -17.11 9.85
N SER A 297 8.28 -15.93 9.20
CA SER A 297 7.34 -15.72 8.12
C SER A 297 7.60 -16.68 6.95
N LEU A 298 8.87 -16.89 6.59
CA LEU A 298 9.27 -17.84 5.55
C LEU A 298 8.87 -19.27 5.89
N LEU A 299 9.18 -19.72 7.11
CA LEU A 299 8.88 -21.08 7.57
C LEU A 299 7.38 -21.37 7.55
N GLU A 300 6.58 -20.45 8.07
CA GLU A 300 5.11 -20.60 8.10
C GLU A 300 4.50 -20.61 6.71
N ALA A 301 4.92 -19.68 5.84
CA ALA A 301 4.51 -19.68 4.45
C ALA A 301 4.93 -20.94 3.71
N ALA A 302 6.17 -21.43 3.91
CA ALA A 302 6.67 -22.63 3.27
C ALA A 302 5.86 -23.88 3.63
N VAL A 303 5.48 -24.01 4.88
CA VAL A 303 4.60 -25.11 5.33
C VAL A 303 3.20 -24.97 4.73
N LYS A 304 2.64 -23.77 4.73
CA LYS A 304 1.31 -23.49 4.18
C LYS A 304 1.22 -23.80 2.68
N TYR A 305 2.28 -23.54 1.94
CA TYR A 305 2.35 -23.79 0.48
C TYR A 305 2.93 -25.19 0.15
N GLY A 306 3.22 -26.01 1.15
CA GLY A 306 3.76 -27.35 0.96
C GLY A 306 5.13 -27.37 0.30
N VAL A 307 5.95 -26.34 0.52
CA VAL A 307 7.37 -26.27 0.14
C VAL A 307 8.20 -26.97 1.22
N ILE A 308 7.90 -26.71 2.49
CA ILE A 308 8.47 -27.44 3.64
C ILE A 308 7.41 -28.41 4.14
N GLN A 309 7.81 -29.64 4.37
CA GLN A 309 6.98 -30.68 4.98
C GLN A 309 7.17 -30.69 6.50
N LYS A 310 6.06 -30.87 7.24
CA LYS A 310 6.09 -31.06 8.68
C LYS A 310 5.76 -32.51 9.01
N SER A 311 6.74 -33.23 9.57
CA SER A 311 6.57 -34.62 10.05
C SER A 311 6.75 -34.67 11.56
N GLY A 312 5.64 -34.76 12.28
CA GLY A 312 5.63 -34.58 13.72
C GLY A 312 6.16 -33.18 14.10
N ASN A 313 7.26 -33.15 14.85
CA ASN A 313 7.94 -31.89 15.23
C ASN A 313 9.08 -31.49 14.28
N TRP A 314 9.34 -32.24 13.22
CA TRP A 314 10.41 -31.96 12.28
C TRP A 314 9.91 -31.15 11.09
N PHE A 315 10.73 -30.18 10.67
CA PHE A 315 10.57 -29.43 9.44
C PHE A 315 11.59 -29.95 8.42
N ILE A 316 11.12 -30.28 7.21
CA ILE A 316 11.90 -30.97 6.18
C ILE A 316 11.71 -30.24 4.85
N TYR A 317 12.84 -29.91 4.18
CA TYR A 317 12.87 -29.35 2.84
C TYR A 317 13.62 -30.32 1.91
N GLY A 318 12.92 -30.94 0.95
CA GLY A 318 13.49 -32.05 0.18
C GLY A 318 13.91 -33.20 1.09
N ASP A 319 15.19 -33.52 1.10
CA ASP A 319 15.81 -34.53 1.98
C ASP A 319 16.46 -33.92 3.24
N GLU A 320 16.51 -32.58 3.32
CA GLU A 320 17.19 -31.85 4.41
C GLU A 320 16.26 -31.63 5.61
N ARG A 321 16.75 -31.98 6.80
CA ARG A 321 16.05 -31.72 8.08
C ARG A 321 16.46 -30.36 8.63
N LEU A 322 15.58 -29.36 8.54
CA LEU A 322 15.85 -27.99 8.99
C LEU A 322 15.91 -27.88 10.52
N GLY A 323 15.17 -28.74 11.25
CA GLY A 323 15.19 -28.74 12.71
C GLY A 323 13.97 -29.36 13.34
N GLN A 324 14.14 -29.76 14.60
CA GLN A 324 13.05 -30.21 15.44
C GLN A 324 12.46 -29.00 16.20
N GLY A 325 11.20 -28.69 15.92
CA GLY A 325 10.54 -27.51 16.47
C GLY A 325 10.81 -26.24 15.66
N ARG A 326 9.94 -25.24 15.88
CA ARG A 326 9.91 -23.98 15.12
C ARG A 326 11.20 -23.16 15.27
N GLU A 327 11.70 -23.04 16.52
CA GLU A 327 12.87 -22.22 16.79
C GLU A 327 14.16 -22.79 16.16
N ASN A 328 14.32 -24.13 16.17
CA ASN A 328 15.48 -24.75 15.53
C ASN A 328 15.41 -24.62 14.00
N ALA A 329 14.25 -24.80 13.39
CA ALA A 329 14.05 -24.62 11.95
C ALA A 329 14.29 -23.16 11.53
N LYS A 330 13.83 -22.19 12.35
CA LYS A 330 14.09 -20.76 12.15
C LYS A 330 15.59 -20.46 12.20
N ALA A 331 16.27 -20.90 13.25
CA ALA A 331 17.72 -20.69 13.39
C ALA A 331 18.52 -21.33 12.23
N PHE A 332 18.06 -22.48 11.74
CA PHE A 332 18.65 -23.11 10.56
C PHE A 332 18.51 -22.24 9.33
N LEU A 333 17.30 -21.67 9.04
CA LEU A 333 17.10 -20.79 7.90
C LEU A 333 17.90 -19.50 8.01
N GLU A 334 18.05 -18.94 9.21
CA GLU A 334 18.90 -17.77 9.47
C GLU A 334 20.38 -18.05 9.19
N ALA A 335 20.84 -19.28 9.46
CA ALA A 335 22.21 -19.71 9.19
C ALA A 335 22.47 -20.10 7.71
N HIS A 336 21.39 -20.36 6.94
CA HIS A 336 21.48 -20.82 5.54
C HIS A 336 20.70 -19.91 4.58
N PRO A 337 21.17 -18.67 4.34
CA PRO A 337 20.45 -17.67 3.55
C PRO A 337 20.22 -18.09 2.08
N GLU A 338 21.11 -18.91 1.50
CA GLU A 338 20.94 -19.40 0.13
C GLU A 338 19.72 -20.34 0.03
N MET A 339 19.60 -21.28 0.96
CA MET A 339 18.44 -22.18 1.04
C MET A 339 17.16 -21.40 1.34
N ALA A 340 17.21 -20.40 2.23
CA ALA A 340 16.09 -19.54 2.51
C ALA A 340 15.60 -18.79 1.25
N ALA A 341 16.52 -18.29 0.43
CA ALA A 341 16.20 -17.64 -0.83
C ALA A 341 15.58 -18.61 -1.86
N GLU A 342 16.04 -19.87 -1.88
CA GLU A 342 15.46 -20.93 -2.73
C GLU A 342 14.02 -21.23 -2.30
N ILE A 343 13.80 -21.38 -1.01
CA ILE A 343 12.46 -21.61 -0.44
C ILE A 343 11.53 -20.43 -0.73
N ASP A 344 11.99 -19.18 -0.56
CA ASP A 344 11.20 -17.98 -0.89
C ASP A 344 10.78 -18.00 -2.37
N ARG A 345 11.72 -18.30 -3.26
CA ARG A 345 11.42 -18.42 -4.69
C ARG A 345 10.37 -19.49 -4.98
N ALA A 346 10.53 -20.68 -4.40
CA ALA A 346 9.58 -21.77 -4.59
C ALA A 346 8.17 -21.43 -4.07
N ILE A 347 8.08 -20.68 -2.98
CA ILE A 347 6.78 -20.20 -2.47
C ILE A 347 6.16 -19.20 -3.45
N ARG A 348 6.94 -18.21 -3.93
CA ARG A 348 6.45 -17.19 -4.87
C ARG A 348 5.98 -17.83 -6.18
N GLU A 349 6.72 -18.79 -6.73
CA GLU A 349 6.33 -19.54 -7.92
C GLU A 349 5.01 -20.30 -7.71
N LYS A 350 4.88 -21.03 -6.60
CA LYS A 350 3.62 -21.75 -6.27
C LYS A 350 2.43 -20.81 -6.05
N ALA A 351 2.69 -19.60 -5.54
CA ALA A 351 1.68 -18.57 -5.33
C ALA A 351 1.36 -17.75 -6.59
N GLY A 352 2.11 -17.91 -7.67
CA GLY A 352 1.99 -17.10 -8.89
C GLY A 352 2.40 -15.64 -8.68
N LEU A 353 3.30 -15.38 -7.72
CA LEU A 353 3.80 -14.03 -7.43
C LEU A 353 5.07 -13.73 -8.25
N PRO A 354 5.28 -12.46 -8.62
CA PRO A 354 6.54 -12.05 -9.24
C PRO A 354 7.71 -12.24 -8.28
N LEU A 355 8.85 -12.63 -8.83
CA LEU A 355 10.11 -12.59 -8.10
C LEU A 355 10.55 -11.13 -7.94
N PRO A 356 11.14 -10.75 -6.79
CA PRO A 356 11.70 -9.42 -6.61
C PRO A 356 12.77 -9.17 -7.67
N MET A 357 12.57 -8.19 -8.54
CA MET A 357 13.56 -7.82 -9.54
C MET A 357 14.68 -7.04 -8.85
N ARG A 358 15.91 -7.57 -8.85
CA ARG A 358 17.10 -6.75 -8.63
C ARG A 358 17.29 -5.91 -9.88
N GLU A 359 17.35 -4.60 -9.76
CA GLU A 359 17.80 -3.79 -10.88
C GLU A 359 19.23 -4.27 -11.26
N SER A 360 19.37 -4.76 -12.49
CA SER A 360 20.70 -5.04 -13.06
C SER A 360 21.46 -3.72 -13.11
N LYS A 361 22.54 -3.65 -12.33
CA LYS A 361 23.50 -2.54 -12.39
C LYS A 361 24.09 -2.39 -13.77
#